data_f75e30746a2ff05c81e9ff7ead2ed378
#
_entry.id   f75e30746a2ff05c81e9ff7ead2ed378
#
_cell.length_a   1.000
_cell.length_b   1.000
_cell.length_c   1.000
_cell.angle_alpha   90.00
_cell.angle_beta   90.00
_cell.angle_gamma   90.00
#
_symmetry.space_group_name_H-M   'P 1'
#
loop_
_entity.id
_entity.type
_entity.pdbx_description
1 polymer ?
#
loop_
_entity_poly.entity_id
_entity_poly.type
_entity_poly.pdbx_seq_one_letter_code
_entity_poly.pdbx_strand_id
1 'polypeptide(L)'
;YADDAFEVVKKLDLKDAVHIGHSTGGGEVTRYVARHGKGRVKKAVLISAIPPLFMKTEKNPDGVPKEVVDGIRDGTANHRSQFYKDITMPFYGFNRPGAVISEGIRENWWRQGMMGSIQAQYECIRVLSETEFYDDLAAIDIPVLVMHGEDDQICPFPTTGARSVKLLKHGTLKSYPGLPHGMPTTHADQINADLLAFIRS
;
A
#
# COMPACT_ATOMS: atom_id res chain seq x y z
N TYR A 1 -9.68 -9.59 -4.49
CA TYR A 1 -9.29 -9.28 -3.10
C TYR A 1 -10.39 -8.51 -2.35
N ALA A 2 -10.90 -7.39 -2.87
CA ALA A 2 -11.96 -6.63 -2.18
C ALA A 2 -13.23 -7.44 -1.94
N ASP A 3 -13.61 -8.29 -2.90
CA ASP A 3 -14.75 -9.20 -2.77
C ASP A 3 -14.45 -10.35 -1.80
N ASP A 4 -13.21 -10.85 -1.76
CA ASP A 4 -12.78 -11.85 -0.77
C ASP A 4 -12.82 -11.26 0.65
N ALA A 5 -12.32 -10.02 0.83
CA ALA A 5 -12.42 -9.30 2.10
C ALA A 5 -13.89 -9.11 2.53
N PHE A 6 -14.78 -8.81 1.56
CA PHE A 6 -16.22 -8.71 1.84
C PHE A 6 -16.81 -10.00 2.39
N GLU A 7 -16.50 -11.15 1.81
CA GLU A 7 -17.01 -12.42 2.30
C GLU A 7 -16.50 -12.75 3.73
N VAL A 8 -15.24 -12.40 4.04
CA VAL A 8 -14.70 -12.55 5.41
C VAL A 8 -15.44 -11.64 6.39
N VAL A 9 -15.58 -10.35 6.07
CA VAL A 9 -16.26 -9.36 6.92
C VAL A 9 -17.73 -9.75 7.15
N LYS A 10 -18.40 -10.22 6.10
CA LYS A 10 -19.78 -10.71 6.15
C LYS A 10 -19.90 -11.97 7.01
N LYS A 11 -19.00 -12.94 6.84
CA LYS A 11 -18.99 -14.19 7.60
C LYS A 11 -18.78 -13.96 9.10
N LEU A 12 -17.95 -12.99 9.46
CA LEU A 12 -17.65 -12.61 10.83
C LEU A 12 -18.62 -11.55 11.39
N ASP A 13 -19.57 -11.06 10.58
CA ASP A 13 -20.50 -9.97 10.86
C ASP A 13 -19.83 -8.73 11.48
N LEU A 14 -18.67 -8.35 10.97
CA LEU A 14 -17.95 -7.18 11.46
C LEU A 14 -18.71 -5.90 11.09
N LYS A 15 -18.88 -5.01 12.07
CA LYS A 15 -19.53 -3.70 11.96
C LYS A 15 -18.66 -2.64 12.61
N ASP A 16 -18.83 -1.41 12.18
CA ASP A 16 -18.06 -0.25 12.67
C ASP A 16 -16.54 -0.47 12.65
N ALA A 17 -16.07 -1.31 11.72
CA ALA A 17 -14.68 -1.68 11.62
C ALA A 17 -13.83 -0.53 11.08
N VAL A 18 -12.56 -0.49 11.49
CA VAL A 18 -11.53 0.34 10.86
C VAL A 18 -10.70 -0.56 9.96
N HIS A 19 -10.71 -0.26 8.66
CA HIS A 19 -9.91 -1.00 7.68
C HIS A 19 -8.59 -0.27 7.42
N ILE A 20 -7.48 -0.99 7.53
CA ILE A 20 -6.14 -0.45 7.32
C ILE A 20 -5.47 -1.25 6.22
N GLY A 21 -5.01 -0.57 5.17
CA GLY A 21 -4.30 -1.19 4.05
C GLY A 21 -2.94 -0.55 3.81
N HIS A 22 -1.90 -1.40 3.73
CA HIS A 22 -0.56 -0.99 3.37
C HIS A 22 -0.25 -1.36 1.93
N SER A 23 0.35 -0.46 1.17
CA SER A 23 0.81 -0.73 -0.21
C SER A 23 -0.35 -1.19 -1.11
N THR A 24 -0.25 -2.36 -1.72
CA THR A 24 -1.32 -3.01 -2.50
C THR A 24 -2.59 -3.20 -1.68
N GLY A 25 -2.48 -3.55 -0.38
CA GLY A 25 -3.61 -3.65 0.53
C GLY A 25 -4.38 -2.34 0.71
N GLY A 26 -3.73 -1.19 0.50
CA GLY A 26 -4.43 0.10 0.45
C GLY A 26 -5.36 0.23 -0.76
N GLY A 27 -4.98 -0.34 -1.91
CA GLY A 27 -5.89 -0.46 -3.07
C GLY A 27 -7.07 -1.38 -2.79
N GLU A 28 -6.80 -2.52 -2.12
CA GLU A 28 -7.85 -3.45 -1.69
C GLU A 28 -8.84 -2.77 -0.74
N VAL A 29 -8.36 -2.09 0.30
CA VAL A 29 -9.20 -1.33 1.25
C VAL A 29 -10.00 -0.24 0.53
N THR A 30 -9.37 0.52 -0.37
CA THR A 30 -10.03 1.56 -1.16
C THR A 30 -11.23 0.98 -1.92
N ARG A 31 -11.03 -0.10 -2.66
CA ARG A 31 -12.08 -0.77 -3.44
C ARG A 31 -13.13 -1.44 -2.56
N TYR A 32 -12.71 -2.08 -1.47
CA TYR A 32 -13.62 -2.69 -0.52
C TYR A 32 -14.55 -1.65 0.11
N VAL A 33 -14.01 -0.54 0.62
CA VAL A 33 -14.81 0.53 1.25
C VAL A 33 -15.79 1.14 0.26
N ALA A 34 -15.34 1.43 -0.96
CA ALA A 34 -16.20 2.02 -1.99
C ALA A 34 -17.39 1.12 -2.38
N ARG A 35 -17.17 -0.19 -2.49
CA ARG A 35 -18.17 -1.14 -2.99
C ARG A 35 -19.00 -1.80 -1.90
N HIS A 36 -18.39 -2.11 -0.76
CA HIS A 36 -18.97 -2.96 0.28
C HIS A 36 -18.98 -2.32 1.68
N GLY A 37 -18.33 -1.15 1.86
CA GLY A 37 -18.10 -0.56 3.18
C GLY A 37 -19.33 0.05 3.84
N LYS A 38 -20.41 0.35 3.08
CA LYS A 38 -21.58 1.03 3.60
C LYS A 38 -22.22 0.27 4.77
N GLY A 39 -22.34 0.94 5.94
CA GLY A 39 -22.90 0.37 7.16
C GLY A 39 -22.02 -0.67 7.86
N ARG A 40 -20.77 -0.88 7.40
CA ARG A 40 -19.81 -1.83 7.99
C ARG A 40 -18.50 -1.20 8.36
N VAL A 41 -18.07 -0.16 7.64
CA VAL A 41 -16.77 0.50 7.85
C VAL A 41 -17.00 1.87 8.45
N LYS A 42 -16.35 2.12 9.59
CA LYS A 42 -16.39 3.41 10.30
C LYS A 42 -15.31 4.36 9.83
N LYS A 43 -14.10 3.87 9.62
CA LYS A 43 -12.93 4.64 9.16
C LYS A 43 -12.03 3.76 8.30
N ALA A 44 -11.21 4.37 7.45
CA ALA A 44 -10.17 3.67 6.72
C ALA A 44 -8.80 4.35 6.85
N VAL A 45 -7.73 3.58 6.72
CA VAL A 45 -6.36 4.10 6.70
C VAL A 45 -5.62 3.49 5.50
N LEU A 46 -4.98 4.35 4.73
CA LEU A 46 -4.16 3.99 3.59
C LEU A 46 -2.70 4.32 3.89
N ILE A 47 -1.85 3.30 4.06
CA ILE A 47 -0.44 3.48 4.41
C ILE A 47 0.41 3.16 3.20
N SER A 48 1.21 4.13 2.71
CA SER A 48 2.11 3.92 1.54
C SER A 48 1.40 3.20 0.40
N ALA A 49 0.14 3.60 0.13
CA ALA A 49 -0.79 2.86 -0.70
C ALA A 49 -0.67 3.20 -2.19
N ILE A 50 -1.02 2.24 -3.06
CA ILE A 50 -0.92 2.37 -4.53
C ILE A 50 -1.96 3.30 -5.19
N PRO A 51 -3.17 3.56 -4.65
CA PRO A 51 -4.12 4.46 -5.28
C PRO A 51 -3.56 5.89 -5.50
N PRO A 52 -4.08 6.64 -6.49
CA PRO A 52 -5.21 6.32 -7.37
C PRO A 52 -4.83 5.43 -8.56
N LEU A 53 -3.56 5.37 -8.97
CA LEU A 53 -3.03 4.53 -10.02
C LEU A 53 -1.51 4.48 -9.87
N PHE A 54 -0.95 3.27 -9.89
CA PHE A 54 0.49 3.06 -9.70
C PHE A 54 1.28 3.34 -10.98
N MET A 55 0.86 2.74 -12.09
CA MET A 55 1.59 2.81 -13.35
C MET A 55 1.42 4.15 -14.07
N LYS A 56 2.43 4.54 -14.83
CA LYS A 56 2.40 5.68 -15.74
C LYS A 56 1.41 5.44 -16.89
N THR A 57 0.46 6.35 -17.05
CA THR A 57 -0.54 6.38 -18.12
C THR A 57 -0.85 7.84 -18.48
N GLU A 58 -1.73 8.07 -19.45
CA GLU A 58 -2.24 9.43 -19.72
C GLU A 58 -2.90 10.07 -18.49
N LYS A 59 -3.60 9.27 -17.67
CA LYS A 59 -4.24 9.74 -16.43
C LYS A 59 -3.24 9.93 -15.27
N ASN A 60 -2.08 9.27 -15.34
CA ASN A 60 -1.02 9.34 -14.34
C ASN A 60 0.35 9.52 -15.03
N PRO A 61 0.63 10.69 -15.64
CA PRO A 61 1.82 10.90 -16.45
C PRO A 61 3.14 10.80 -15.66
N ASP A 62 3.08 11.00 -14.34
CA ASP A 62 4.22 10.90 -13.42
C ASP A 62 4.27 9.57 -12.66
N GLY A 63 3.42 8.62 -13.02
CA GLY A 63 3.38 7.29 -12.42
C GLY A 63 4.62 6.45 -12.72
N VAL A 64 4.71 5.28 -12.09
CA VAL A 64 5.83 4.36 -12.28
C VAL A 64 5.89 3.87 -13.74
N PRO A 65 7.03 4.03 -14.43
CA PRO A 65 7.18 3.60 -15.82
C PRO A 65 6.89 2.12 -16.01
N LYS A 66 6.33 1.76 -17.17
CA LYS A 66 6.01 0.36 -17.50
C LYS A 66 7.24 -0.55 -17.44
N GLU A 67 8.39 -0.06 -17.84
CA GLU A 67 9.66 -0.80 -17.84
C GLU A 67 10.07 -1.21 -16.42
N VAL A 68 9.76 -0.40 -15.41
CA VAL A 68 10.00 -0.73 -14.00
C VAL A 68 9.04 -1.84 -13.56
N VAL A 69 7.77 -1.75 -13.93
CA VAL A 69 6.76 -2.79 -13.64
C VAL A 69 7.14 -4.11 -14.31
N ASP A 70 7.56 -4.07 -15.58
CA ASP A 70 8.04 -5.25 -16.31
C ASP A 70 9.27 -5.85 -15.62
N GLY A 71 10.23 -5.03 -15.17
CA GLY A 71 11.40 -5.47 -14.41
C GLY A 71 11.05 -6.17 -13.08
N ILE A 72 10.01 -5.72 -12.38
CA ILE A 72 9.49 -6.39 -11.17
C ILE A 72 8.92 -7.77 -11.54
N ARG A 73 8.18 -7.86 -12.65
CA ARG A 73 7.63 -9.13 -13.14
C ARG A 73 8.75 -10.10 -13.54
N ASP A 74 9.72 -9.62 -14.28
CA ASP A 74 10.87 -10.43 -14.73
C ASP A 74 11.72 -10.92 -13.55
N GLY A 75 11.99 -10.07 -12.56
CA GLY A 75 12.66 -10.45 -11.33
C GLY A 75 11.90 -11.53 -10.56
N THR A 76 10.57 -11.41 -10.50
CA THR A 76 9.69 -12.40 -9.86
C THR A 76 9.69 -13.73 -10.63
N ALA A 77 9.66 -13.71 -11.96
CA ALA A 77 9.60 -14.91 -12.80
C ALA A 77 10.93 -15.68 -12.82
N ASN A 78 12.05 -14.97 -12.99
CA ASN A 78 13.34 -15.55 -13.31
C ASN A 78 14.25 -15.77 -12.09
N HIS A 79 14.22 -14.83 -11.11
CA HIS A 79 15.13 -14.82 -9.97
C HIS A 79 14.44 -14.39 -8.66
N ARG A 80 13.21 -14.87 -8.41
CA ARG A 80 12.37 -14.44 -7.29
C ARG A 80 13.11 -14.36 -5.95
N SER A 81 13.89 -15.36 -5.61
CA SER A 81 14.58 -15.42 -4.33
C SER A 81 15.56 -14.25 -4.14
N GLN A 82 16.41 -14.01 -5.13
CA GLN A 82 17.37 -12.91 -5.07
C GLN A 82 16.66 -11.56 -5.20
N PHE A 83 15.73 -11.43 -6.15
CA PHE A 83 14.96 -10.20 -6.36
C PHE A 83 14.23 -9.77 -5.07
N TYR A 84 13.61 -10.70 -4.35
CA TYR A 84 12.93 -10.39 -3.08
C TYR A 84 13.88 -10.00 -1.96
N LYS A 85 15.11 -10.50 -1.95
CA LYS A 85 16.14 -10.00 -1.04
C LYS A 85 16.57 -8.58 -1.39
N ASP A 86 16.78 -8.31 -2.66
CA ASP A 86 17.28 -7.02 -3.13
C ASP A 86 16.27 -5.89 -2.94
N ILE A 87 14.97 -6.15 -3.22
CA ILE A 87 13.92 -5.13 -3.06
C ILE A 87 13.73 -4.69 -1.60
N THR A 88 14.16 -5.49 -0.62
CA THR A 88 14.12 -5.07 0.80
C THR A 88 14.98 -3.84 1.08
N MET A 89 16.01 -3.59 0.28
CA MET A 89 16.88 -2.42 0.45
C MET A 89 16.12 -1.10 0.22
N PRO A 90 15.49 -0.84 -0.94
CA PRO A 90 14.67 0.36 -1.12
C PRO A 90 13.37 0.30 -0.33
N PHE A 91 12.79 -0.88 -0.09
CA PHE A 91 11.52 -1.04 0.65
C PHE A 91 11.61 -0.48 2.07
N TYR A 92 12.72 -0.75 2.76
CA TYR A 92 12.97 -0.28 4.12
C TYR A 92 13.88 0.94 4.21
N GLY A 93 14.30 1.51 3.09
CA GLY A 93 15.24 2.63 3.05
C GLY A 93 16.66 2.27 3.48
N PHE A 94 17.01 0.99 3.50
CA PHE A 94 18.33 0.49 3.91
C PHE A 94 19.47 0.90 2.95
N ASN A 95 19.13 1.37 1.76
CA ASN A 95 20.06 1.96 0.79
C ASN A 95 20.34 3.46 1.01
N ARG A 96 19.79 4.07 2.06
CA ARG A 96 20.02 5.49 2.37
C ARG A 96 21.24 5.67 3.28
N PRO A 97 21.95 6.81 3.15
CA PRO A 97 23.09 7.12 4.03
C PRO A 97 22.71 7.08 5.49
N GLY A 98 23.49 6.39 6.32
CA GLY A 98 23.25 6.28 7.74
C GLY A 98 22.17 5.27 8.16
N ALA A 99 21.53 4.57 7.22
CA ALA A 99 20.55 3.54 7.54
C ALA A 99 21.21 2.35 8.27
N VAL A 100 20.55 1.87 9.32
CA VAL A 100 20.96 0.65 10.03
C VAL A 100 20.23 -0.55 9.43
N ILE A 101 20.97 -1.37 8.68
CA ILE A 101 20.42 -2.55 8.02
C ILE A 101 20.10 -3.62 9.07
N SER A 102 18.87 -4.13 9.04
CA SER A 102 18.45 -5.28 9.84
C SER A 102 18.26 -6.50 8.94
N GLU A 103 19.22 -7.43 9.01
CA GLU A 103 19.12 -8.69 8.26
C GLU A 103 17.92 -9.53 8.73
N GLY A 104 17.57 -9.48 10.03
CA GLY A 104 16.40 -10.16 10.56
C GLY A 104 15.07 -9.67 9.91
N ILE A 105 14.92 -8.36 9.72
CA ILE A 105 13.76 -7.78 9.00
C ILE A 105 13.77 -8.23 7.54
N ARG A 106 14.91 -8.15 6.86
CA ARG A 106 15.04 -8.54 5.45
C ARG A 106 14.72 -10.02 5.23
N GLU A 107 15.27 -10.88 6.06
CA GLU A 107 15.03 -12.32 5.97
C GLU A 107 13.58 -12.71 6.31
N ASN A 108 12.97 -12.04 7.30
CA ASN A 108 11.57 -12.28 7.63
C ASN A 108 10.66 -11.90 6.46
N TRP A 109 10.87 -10.73 5.86
CA TRP A 109 10.12 -10.28 4.67
C TRP A 109 10.32 -11.25 3.49
N TRP A 110 11.58 -11.60 3.20
CA TRP A 110 11.92 -12.54 2.15
C TRP A 110 11.24 -13.90 2.32
N ARG A 111 11.30 -14.48 3.52
CA ARG A 111 10.66 -15.76 3.81
C ARG A 111 9.16 -15.73 3.56
N GLN A 112 8.47 -14.69 4.01
CA GLN A 112 7.04 -14.54 3.75
C GLN A 112 6.75 -14.43 2.26
N GLY A 113 7.52 -13.65 1.52
CA GLY A 113 7.41 -13.55 0.06
C GLY A 113 7.60 -14.89 -0.64
N MET A 114 8.55 -15.72 -0.17
CA MET A 114 8.81 -17.04 -0.78
C MET A 114 7.70 -18.08 -0.51
N MET A 115 6.83 -17.85 0.49
CA MET A 115 5.70 -18.73 0.79
C MET A 115 4.55 -18.61 -0.22
N GLY A 116 4.44 -17.49 -0.92
CA GLY A 116 3.40 -17.26 -1.90
C GLY A 116 3.60 -18.00 -3.22
N SER A 117 2.51 -18.25 -3.93
CA SER A 117 2.57 -18.80 -5.29
C SER A 117 3.28 -17.83 -6.23
N ILE A 118 4.29 -18.32 -6.96
CA ILE A 118 5.02 -17.51 -7.95
C ILE A 118 4.09 -16.99 -9.05
N GLN A 119 3.15 -17.81 -9.52
CA GLN A 119 2.18 -17.43 -10.53
C GLN A 119 1.27 -16.31 -10.01
N ALA A 120 0.74 -16.45 -8.78
CA ALA A 120 -0.11 -15.43 -8.19
C ALA A 120 0.65 -14.10 -8.01
N GLN A 121 1.89 -14.15 -7.53
CA GLN A 121 2.72 -12.96 -7.35
C GLN A 121 3.01 -12.27 -8.68
N TYR A 122 3.36 -13.02 -9.72
CA TYR A 122 3.61 -12.52 -11.08
C TYR A 122 2.38 -11.81 -11.67
N GLU A 123 1.19 -12.43 -11.56
CA GLU A 123 -0.05 -11.84 -12.07
C GLU A 123 -0.53 -10.66 -11.22
N CYS A 124 -0.33 -10.70 -9.90
CA CYS A 124 -0.70 -9.60 -9.02
C CYS A 124 0.09 -8.33 -9.32
N ILE A 125 1.33 -8.40 -9.81
CA ILE A 125 2.11 -7.22 -10.20
C ILE A 125 1.37 -6.44 -11.31
N ARG A 126 0.80 -7.12 -12.29
CA ARG A 126 -0.02 -6.49 -13.32
C ARG A 126 -1.26 -5.84 -12.71
N VAL A 127 -1.99 -6.57 -11.88
CA VAL A 127 -3.23 -6.09 -11.27
C VAL A 127 -2.98 -4.85 -10.42
N LEU A 128 -1.96 -4.87 -9.54
CA LEU A 128 -1.67 -3.73 -8.68
C LEU A 128 -1.23 -2.49 -9.45
N SER A 129 -0.54 -2.67 -10.57
CA SER A 129 0.02 -1.55 -11.34
C SER A 129 -0.96 -0.91 -12.30
N GLU A 130 -1.88 -1.69 -12.90
CA GLU A 130 -2.83 -1.25 -13.92
C GLU A 130 -4.21 -0.87 -13.35
N THR A 131 -4.51 -1.22 -12.09
CA THR A 131 -5.83 -0.96 -11.52
C THR A 131 -6.00 0.52 -11.19
N GLU A 132 -7.06 1.12 -11.73
CA GLU A 132 -7.49 2.48 -11.42
C GLU A 132 -8.43 2.49 -10.20
N PHE A 133 -8.23 3.48 -9.31
CA PHE A 133 -9.02 3.68 -8.08
C PHE A 133 -9.64 5.09 -7.98
N TYR A 134 -9.67 5.85 -9.07
CA TYR A 134 -10.19 7.23 -9.07
C TYR A 134 -11.65 7.28 -8.61
N ASP A 135 -12.51 6.45 -9.21
CA ASP A 135 -13.93 6.39 -8.88
C ASP A 135 -14.17 5.78 -7.49
N ASP A 136 -13.36 4.77 -7.12
CA ASP A 136 -13.43 4.18 -5.77
C ASP A 136 -13.12 5.24 -4.70
N LEU A 137 -12.03 6.02 -4.85
CA LEU A 137 -11.67 7.08 -3.90
C LEU A 137 -12.76 8.16 -3.80
N ALA A 138 -13.31 8.60 -4.93
CA ALA A 138 -14.37 9.61 -4.97
C ALA A 138 -15.70 9.14 -4.35
N ALA A 139 -15.96 7.83 -4.37
CA ALA A 139 -17.15 7.23 -3.80
C ALA A 139 -17.09 7.09 -2.27
N ILE A 140 -15.89 7.08 -1.67
CA ILE A 140 -15.71 6.90 -0.22
C ILE A 140 -16.27 8.11 0.54
N ASP A 141 -17.21 7.85 1.47
CA ASP A 141 -17.92 8.86 2.26
C ASP A 141 -17.79 8.63 3.77
N ILE A 142 -16.60 8.20 4.18
CA ILE A 142 -16.19 8.02 5.59
C ILE A 142 -14.83 8.69 5.81
N PRO A 143 -14.42 8.96 7.05
CA PRO A 143 -13.09 9.48 7.34
C PRO A 143 -11.98 8.53 6.88
N VAL A 144 -11.01 9.06 6.12
CA VAL A 144 -9.84 8.30 5.65
C VAL A 144 -8.55 9.02 6.02
N LEU A 145 -7.66 8.32 6.72
CA LEU A 145 -6.31 8.78 6.96
C LEU A 145 -5.36 8.21 5.88
N VAL A 146 -4.66 9.09 5.17
CA VAL A 146 -3.57 8.72 4.26
C VAL A 146 -2.25 8.98 4.96
N MET A 147 -1.50 7.92 5.23
CA MET A 147 -0.16 7.96 5.85
C MET A 147 0.88 7.58 4.82
N HIS A 148 1.90 8.43 4.57
CA HIS A 148 2.86 8.15 3.51
C HIS A 148 4.25 8.69 3.81
N GLY A 149 5.27 7.85 3.61
CA GLY A 149 6.67 8.27 3.68
C GLY A 149 7.06 9.09 2.44
N GLU A 150 7.69 10.24 2.64
CA GLU A 150 8.08 11.11 1.51
C GLU A 150 9.27 10.53 0.72
N ASP A 151 10.04 9.62 1.32
CA ASP A 151 11.11 8.87 0.66
C ASP A 151 10.70 7.43 0.29
N ASP A 152 9.42 7.22 0.01
CA ASP A 152 8.91 5.94 -0.46
C ASP A 152 9.40 5.65 -1.89
N GLN A 153 10.35 4.72 -1.99
CA GLN A 153 10.97 4.33 -3.26
C GLN A 153 10.19 3.22 -3.99
N ILE A 154 9.12 2.71 -3.38
CA ILE A 154 8.26 1.65 -3.94
C ILE A 154 6.97 2.26 -4.50
N CYS A 155 6.23 3.01 -3.68
CA CYS A 155 5.02 3.73 -4.07
C CYS A 155 5.28 5.25 -3.96
N PRO A 156 5.74 5.92 -5.02
CA PRO A 156 6.16 7.32 -4.93
C PRO A 156 5.06 8.22 -4.38
N PHE A 157 5.33 8.88 -3.26
CA PHE A 157 4.38 9.73 -2.54
C PHE A 157 3.66 10.76 -3.43
N PRO A 158 4.36 11.51 -4.33
CA PRO A 158 3.71 12.55 -5.13
C PRO A 158 2.61 12.03 -6.07
N THR A 159 2.74 10.79 -6.55
CA THR A 159 1.83 10.20 -7.54
C THR A 159 0.77 9.28 -6.93
N THR A 160 0.92 8.95 -5.65
CA THR A 160 0.01 8.05 -4.92
C THR A 160 -0.65 8.76 -3.74
N GLY A 161 -0.07 8.75 -2.54
CA GLY A 161 -0.70 9.30 -1.32
C GLY A 161 -1.10 10.77 -1.45
N ALA A 162 -0.23 11.62 -2.00
CA ALA A 162 -0.51 13.05 -2.20
C ALA A 162 -1.64 13.31 -3.21
N ARG A 163 -1.89 12.38 -4.14
CA ARG A 163 -3.01 12.47 -5.08
C ARG A 163 -4.27 11.84 -4.50
N SER A 164 -4.15 10.71 -3.81
CA SER A 164 -5.29 10.01 -3.20
C SER A 164 -6.08 10.91 -2.25
N VAL A 165 -5.39 11.65 -1.37
CA VAL A 165 -6.06 12.52 -0.39
C VAL A 165 -6.92 13.61 -1.06
N LYS A 166 -6.54 14.08 -2.24
CA LYS A 166 -7.28 15.11 -3.00
C LYS A 166 -8.57 14.59 -3.63
N LEU A 167 -8.69 13.29 -3.79
CA LEU A 167 -9.86 12.61 -4.38
C LEU A 167 -10.86 12.16 -3.32
N LEU A 168 -10.43 12.07 -2.07
CA LEU A 168 -11.26 11.67 -0.93
C LEU A 168 -12.11 12.83 -0.43
N LYS A 169 -13.40 12.59 -0.12
CA LYS A 169 -14.29 13.60 0.47
C LYS A 169 -13.88 14.00 1.88
N HIS A 170 -13.44 13.03 2.68
CA HIS A 170 -13.05 13.20 4.09
C HIS A 170 -11.64 12.66 4.33
N GLY A 171 -10.70 13.03 3.45
CA GLY A 171 -9.31 12.61 3.51
C GLY A 171 -8.47 13.51 4.42
N THR A 172 -7.66 12.91 5.27
CA THR A 172 -6.61 13.59 6.05
C THR A 172 -5.27 13.00 5.64
N LEU A 173 -4.30 13.86 5.31
CA LEU A 173 -2.93 13.44 4.97
C LEU A 173 -2.01 13.59 6.18
N LYS A 174 -1.22 12.56 6.44
CA LYS A 174 -0.04 12.62 7.30
C LYS A 174 1.16 12.09 6.54
N SER A 175 2.02 12.97 6.05
CA SER A 175 3.27 12.60 5.39
C SER A 175 4.42 12.59 6.39
N TYR A 176 5.44 11.78 6.09
CA TYR A 176 6.59 11.57 6.97
C TYR A 176 7.88 11.83 6.19
N PRO A 177 8.54 12.98 6.42
CA PRO A 177 9.79 13.31 5.76
C PRO A 177 10.86 12.22 5.94
N GLY A 178 11.45 11.78 4.85
CA GLY A 178 12.55 10.81 4.87
C GLY A 178 12.16 9.36 5.21
N LEU A 179 10.90 9.05 5.50
CA LEU A 179 10.49 7.68 5.81
C LEU A 179 10.26 6.85 4.55
N PRO A 180 10.65 5.54 4.59
CA PRO A 180 10.54 4.62 3.47
C PRO A 180 9.15 3.96 3.39
N HIS A 181 8.95 3.13 2.36
CA HIS A 181 7.76 2.31 2.17
C HIS A 181 7.43 1.42 3.38
N GLY A 182 8.44 0.78 3.93
CA GLY A 182 8.33 -0.10 5.10
C GLY A 182 8.27 0.61 6.45
N MET A 183 7.89 1.89 6.50
CA MET A 183 7.83 2.68 7.73
C MET A 183 6.99 2.06 8.87
N PRO A 184 5.93 1.25 8.64
CA PRO A 184 5.24 0.58 9.74
C PRO A 184 6.13 -0.37 10.53
N THR A 185 7.21 -0.89 9.92
CA THR A 185 8.19 -1.75 10.59
C THR A 185 9.35 -0.95 11.14
N THR A 186 9.92 -0.03 10.35
CA THR A 186 11.15 0.69 10.73
C THR A 186 10.89 1.85 11.71
N HIS A 187 9.66 2.38 11.74
CA HIS A 187 9.25 3.52 12.59
C HIS A 187 7.94 3.21 13.33
N ALA A 188 7.81 1.98 13.82
CA ALA A 188 6.58 1.43 14.39
C ALA A 188 5.96 2.31 15.48
N ASP A 189 6.76 2.85 16.39
CA ASP A 189 6.25 3.64 17.50
C ASP A 189 5.52 4.90 17.03
N GLN A 190 6.12 5.62 16.08
CA GLN A 190 5.53 6.83 15.49
C GLN A 190 4.27 6.51 14.71
N ILE A 191 4.33 5.50 13.84
CA ILE A 191 3.20 5.10 12.98
C ILE A 191 2.04 4.59 13.83
N ASN A 192 2.30 3.75 14.84
CA ASN A 192 1.27 3.24 15.73
C ASN A 192 0.62 4.33 16.59
N ALA A 193 1.39 5.31 17.07
CA ALA A 193 0.83 6.44 17.82
C ALA A 193 -0.19 7.21 16.99
N ASP A 194 0.14 7.50 15.73
CA ASP A 194 -0.72 8.22 14.80
C ASP A 194 -1.96 7.42 14.38
N LEU A 195 -1.78 6.12 14.13
CA LEU A 195 -2.89 5.19 13.88
C LEU A 195 -3.88 5.18 15.04
N LEU A 196 -3.38 5.00 16.26
CA LEU A 196 -4.22 4.93 17.46
C LEU A 196 -4.95 6.26 17.71
N ALA A 197 -4.30 7.41 17.46
CA ALA A 197 -4.94 8.71 17.58
C ALA A 197 -6.13 8.84 16.61
N PHE A 198 -5.94 8.44 15.34
CA PHE A 198 -7.02 8.47 14.35
C PHE A 198 -8.13 7.46 14.64
N ILE A 199 -7.81 6.25 15.07
CA ILE A 199 -8.81 5.21 15.37
C ILE A 199 -9.70 5.65 16.52
N ARG A 200 -9.14 6.31 17.53
CA ARG A 200 -9.85 6.72 18.76
C ARG A 200 -10.60 8.05 18.63
N SER A 201 -10.27 8.88 17.63
CA SER A 201 -11.05 10.11 17.34
C SER A 201 -12.41 9.75 16.74
#